data_640f26ccd26b96d5ad1fba1446f28abb
#
_entry.id   640f26ccd26b96d5ad1fba1446f28abb
#
_cell.length_a   1.000
_cell.length_b   1.000
_cell.length_c   1.000
_cell.angle_alpha   90.00
_cell.angle_beta   90.00
_cell.angle_gamma   90.00
#
_symmetry.space_group_name_H-M   'P 1'
#
loop_
_entity.id
_entity.type
_entity.pdbx_description
1 polymer ?
#
loop_
_entity_poly.entity_id
_entity_poly.type
_entity_poly.pdbx_seq_one_letter_code
_entity_poly.pdbx_strand_id
1 'polypeptide(L)'
;GIFIFDSVEILDFTGPYEVFSSARITNKSNASIHKLSCPFNVFTFTEKKKFITCTGGLTVKSDFTLNNCPKLDLLIIPGGIGTRILLKNNNILNWLAANKDINIIASVCTGSLLLAKAGLLSNKKATSHWGAFKLLKKLSPSTQILTNKKFVYDMYYTSAGVSAGINMSLNIIEKLLGKKIAQNTAKYIEYDY
;
A
#
# COMPACT_ATOMS: atom_id res chain seq x y z
N GLY A 1 4.72 2.06 -6.92
CA GLY A 1 5.67 2.51 -5.88
C GLY A 1 5.17 2.23 -4.48
N ILE A 2 6.03 1.72 -3.64
CA ILE A 2 5.74 1.48 -2.22
C ILE A 2 6.59 2.42 -1.39
N PHE A 3 5.92 3.35 -0.66
CA PHE A 3 6.60 4.32 0.18
C PHE A 3 7.07 3.67 1.47
N ILE A 4 8.38 3.63 1.74
CA ILE A 4 8.95 3.05 2.95
C ILE A 4 9.69 4.11 3.78
N PHE A 5 9.74 3.92 5.10
CA PHE A 5 10.28 4.89 6.06
C PHE A 5 10.75 4.20 7.33
N ASP A 6 11.56 4.86 8.15
CA ASP A 6 12.02 4.29 9.43
C ASP A 6 10.84 3.89 10.32
N SER A 7 10.92 2.71 10.92
CA SER A 7 9.87 2.06 11.72
C SER A 7 8.58 1.80 10.93
N VAL A 8 8.70 1.51 9.63
CA VAL A 8 7.62 0.92 8.83
C VAL A 8 7.35 -0.51 9.31
N GLU A 9 6.08 -0.93 9.30
CA GLU A 9 5.72 -2.32 9.58
C GLU A 9 6.09 -3.20 8.39
N ILE A 10 6.84 -4.29 8.65
CA ILE A 10 7.46 -5.11 7.60
C ILE A 10 6.41 -5.66 6.64
N LEU A 11 5.39 -6.34 7.13
CA LEU A 11 4.42 -6.98 6.25
C LEU A 11 3.49 -5.98 5.53
N ASP A 12 3.35 -4.76 6.04
CA ASP A 12 2.54 -3.71 5.42
C ASP A 12 3.09 -3.29 4.04
N PHE A 13 4.40 -3.41 3.82
CA PHE A 13 5.01 -3.11 2.52
C PHE A 13 5.45 -4.37 1.76
N THR A 14 5.98 -5.39 2.46
CA THR A 14 6.43 -6.63 1.80
C THR A 14 5.27 -7.48 1.31
N GLY A 15 4.13 -7.49 2.00
CA GLY A 15 2.93 -8.18 1.55
C GLY A 15 2.43 -7.67 0.18
N PRO A 16 2.13 -6.37 0.03
CA PRO A 16 1.83 -5.80 -1.29
C PRO A 16 2.96 -5.98 -2.31
N TYR A 17 4.23 -5.82 -1.90
CA TYR A 17 5.37 -6.01 -2.79
C TYR A 17 5.35 -7.41 -3.40
N GLU A 18 5.23 -8.46 -2.56
CA GLU A 18 5.15 -9.85 -3.00
C GLU A 18 3.97 -10.07 -3.95
N VAL A 19 2.78 -9.60 -3.59
CA VAL A 19 1.58 -9.79 -4.40
C VAL A 19 1.74 -9.19 -5.80
N PHE A 20 2.20 -7.94 -5.91
CA PHE A 20 2.35 -7.30 -7.22
C PHE A 20 3.54 -7.84 -8.02
N SER A 21 4.66 -8.18 -7.36
CA SER A 21 5.84 -8.73 -8.02
C SER A 21 5.63 -10.16 -8.51
N SER A 22 4.73 -10.91 -7.88
CA SER A 22 4.39 -12.29 -8.23
C SER A 22 3.28 -12.43 -9.27
N ALA A 23 2.55 -11.34 -9.59
CA ALA A 23 1.50 -11.38 -10.60
C ALA A 23 2.09 -11.70 -11.98
N ARG A 24 1.39 -12.57 -12.74
CA ARG A 24 1.81 -12.99 -14.09
C ARG A 24 0.64 -12.98 -15.05
N ILE A 25 0.84 -12.43 -16.24
CA ILE A 25 -0.13 -12.52 -17.34
C ILE A 25 0.22 -13.74 -18.19
N THR A 26 -0.75 -14.62 -18.38
CA THR A 26 -0.60 -15.79 -19.24
C THR A 26 -1.45 -15.63 -20.48
N ASN A 27 -0.81 -15.55 -21.63
CA ASN A 27 -1.52 -15.58 -22.92
C ASN A 27 -1.70 -17.01 -23.46
N LYS A 28 -1.16 -18.03 -22.79
CA LYS A 28 -1.24 -19.45 -23.16
C LYS A 28 -1.37 -20.33 -21.92
N SER A 29 -2.23 -21.34 -21.99
CA SER A 29 -2.56 -22.26 -20.88
C SER A 29 -1.40 -23.13 -20.36
N ASN A 30 -0.30 -23.24 -21.10
CA ASN A 30 0.83 -24.14 -20.76
C ASN A 30 2.21 -23.42 -20.77
N ALA A 31 2.25 -22.10 -20.60
CA ALA A 31 3.54 -21.42 -20.54
C ALA A 31 4.22 -21.65 -19.18
N SER A 32 5.52 -21.99 -19.18
CA SER A 32 6.33 -22.01 -17.96
C SER A 32 6.28 -20.65 -17.26
N ILE A 33 6.19 -20.65 -15.95
CA ILE A 33 6.05 -19.42 -15.14
C ILE A 33 7.17 -18.39 -15.42
N HIS A 34 8.37 -18.87 -15.77
CA HIS A 34 9.51 -18.03 -16.13
C HIS A 34 9.38 -17.32 -17.49
N LYS A 35 8.41 -17.71 -18.33
CA LYS A 35 8.12 -17.08 -19.63
C LYS A 35 6.92 -16.15 -19.61
N LEU A 36 6.33 -15.93 -18.43
CA LEU A 36 5.16 -15.08 -18.26
C LEU A 36 5.60 -13.62 -18.02
N SER A 37 4.88 -12.67 -18.61
CA SER A 37 5.17 -11.27 -18.39
C SER A 37 4.70 -10.82 -17.00
N CYS A 38 5.54 -10.07 -16.29
CA CYS A 38 5.16 -9.38 -15.07
C CYS A 38 4.46 -8.06 -15.45
N PRO A 39 3.17 -7.88 -15.11
CA PRO A 39 2.42 -6.68 -15.48
C PRO A 39 2.78 -5.45 -14.63
N PHE A 40 3.51 -5.64 -13.53
CA PHE A 40 3.88 -4.58 -12.61
C PHE A 40 5.40 -4.42 -12.55
N ASN A 41 5.85 -3.17 -12.56
CA ASN A 41 7.19 -2.77 -12.15
C ASN A 41 7.11 -2.27 -10.71
N VAL A 42 7.44 -3.13 -9.75
CA VAL A 42 7.29 -2.84 -8.32
C VAL A 42 8.62 -2.36 -7.76
N PHE A 43 8.60 -1.25 -7.05
CA PHE A 43 9.78 -0.70 -6.40
C PHE A 43 9.44 0.01 -5.10
N THR A 44 10.44 0.19 -4.26
CA THR A 44 10.35 0.92 -3.01
C THR A 44 10.95 2.33 -3.16
N PHE A 45 10.39 3.29 -2.45
CA PHE A 45 10.97 4.62 -2.38
C PHE A 45 10.81 5.24 -0.99
N THR A 46 11.71 6.15 -0.65
CA THR A 46 11.75 6.87 0.62
C THR A 46 11.70 8.38 0.38
N GLU A 47 11.57 9.17 1.45
CA GLU A 47 11.69 10.63 1.31
C GLU A 47 13.09 11.03 0.83
N LYS A 48 14.14 10.66 1.56
CA LYS A 48 15.53 11.10 1.30
C LYS A 48 16.57 10.02 1.55
N LYS A 49 16.29 9.06 2.42
CA LYS A 49 17.27 8.07 2.87
C LYS A 49 17.37 6.91 1.89
N LYS A 50 18.58 6.39 1.70
CA LYS A 50 18.82 5.19 0.92
C LYS A 50 18.49 3.92 1.71
N PHE A 51 18.65 3.93 3.02
CA PHE A 51 18.38 2.82 3.92
C PHE A 51 17.38 3.25 4.99
N ILE A 52 16.46 2.36 5.32
CA ILE A 52 15.52 2.52 6.42
C ILE A 52 15.62 1.31 7.36
N THR A 53 15.28 1.50 8.62
CA THR A 53 15.15 0.43 9.59
C THR A 53 13.67 0.22 9.91
N CYS A 54 13.17 -0.97 9.61
CA CYS A 54 11.77 -1.35 9.86
C CYS A 54 11.50 -1.59 11.37
N THR A 55 10.23 -1.71 11.74
CA THR A 55 9.84 -2.31 13.02
C THR A 55 10.48 -3.70 13.14
N GLY A 56 11.09 -3.99 14.29
CA GLY A 56 11.82 -5.26 14.50
C GLY A 56 13.27 -5.26 14.00
N GLY A 57 13.79 -4.15 13.46
CA GLY A 57 15.23 -3.97 13.20
C GLY A 57 15.70 -4.39 11.80
N LEU A 58 14.81 -4.89 10.93
CA LEU A 58 15.18 -5.20 9.55
C LEU A 58 15.60 -3.92 8.80
N THR A 59 16.81 -3.93 8.23
CA THR A 59 17.28 -2.82 7.38
C THR A 59 16.99 -3.11 5.92
N VAL A 60 16.36 -2.16 5.25
CA VAL A 60 16.00 -2.25 3.82
C VAL A 60 16.61 -1.08 3.07
N LYS A 61 17.19 -1.39 1.90
CA LYS A 61 17.64 -0.38 0.94
C LYS A 61 16.48 -0.05 0.01
N SER A 62 16.09 1.23 -0.07
CA SER A 62 15.11 1.68 -1.07
C SER A 62 15.73 1.75 -2.46
N ASP A 63 14.89 1.53 -3.48
CA ASP A 63 15.28 1.66 -4.88
C ASP A 63 15.43 3.15 -5.26
N PHE A 64 14.50 3.99 -4.80
CA PHE A 64 14.41 5.41 -5.14
C PHE A 64 14.19 6.29 -3.89
N THR A 65 14.30 7.59 -4.13
CA THR A 65 13.85 8.63 -3.21
C THR A 65 12.77 9.47 -3.91
N LEU A 66 12.07 10.35 -3.19
CA LEU A 66 11.07 11.24 -3.80
C LEU A 66 11.62 12.06 -4.97
N ASN A 67 12.91 12.43 -4.92
CA ASN A 67 13.53 13.30 -5.92
C ASN A 67 13.73 12.59 -7.28
N ASN A 68 13.86 11.28 -7.29
CA ASN A 68 14.13 10.48 -8.49
C ASN A 68 13.15 9.31 -8.66
N CYS A 69 12.04 9.32 -7.93
CA CYS A 69 11.00 8.32 -8.04
C CYS A 69 10.37 8.39 -9.45
N PRO A 70 10.26 7.26 -10.15
CA PRO A 70 9.52 7.21 -11.41
C PRO A 70 8.06 7.63 -11.23
N LYS A 71 7.40 7.97 -12.34
CA LYS A 71 5.95 8.22 -12.34
C LYS A 71 5.21 7.00 -11.79
N LEU A 72 4.26 7.24 -10.91
CA LEU A 72 3.48 6.19 -10.24
C LEU A 72 2.10 6.04 -10.90
N ASP A 73 1.74 4.81 -11.26
CA ASP A 73 0.36 4.45 -11.59
C ASP A 73 -0.38 3.92 -10.36
N LEU A 74 0.38 3.34 -9.42
CA LEU A 74 -0.14 2.80 -8.16
C LEU A 74 0.81 3.18 -7.02
N LEU A 75 0.26 3.71 -5.94
CA LEU A 75 0.97 4.09 -4.73
C LEU A 75 0.47 3.26 -3.54
N ILE A 76 1.40 2.57 -2.85
CA ILE A 76 1.13 1.91 -1.57
C ILE A 76 1.77 2.71 -0.44
N ILE A 77 0.99 3.01 0.59
CA ILE A 77 1.41 3.68 1.81
C ILE A 77 1.24 2.72 2.98
N PRO A 78 2.31 2.06 3.43
CA PRO A 78 2.29 1.16 4.57
C PRO A 78 2.13 1.91 5.88
N GLY A 79 1.81 1.17 6.93
CA GLY A 79 1.79 1.67 8.29
C GLY A 79 3.08 1.37 9.05
N GLY A 80 2.95 1.31 10.35
CA GLY A 80 4.04 1.17 11.30
C GLY A 80 4.08 2.35 12.25
N ILE A 81 4.91 2.23 13.29
CA ILE A 81 4.99 3.26 14.33
C ILE A 81 5.58 4.57 13.79
N GLY A 82 6.42 4.50 12.75
CA GLY A 82 7.01 5.64 12.06
C GLY A 82 5.98 6.60 11.45
N THR A 83 4.75 6.15 11.18
CA THR A 83 3.66 7.04 10.72
C THR A 83 3.42 8.22 11.67
N ARG A 84 3.65 8.03 12.99
CA ARG A 84 3.45 9.10 13.99
C ARG A 84 4.43 10.27 13.79
N ILE A 85 5.64 9.97 13.33
CA ILE A 85 6.64 10.98 12.98
C ILE A 85 6.23 11.67 11.67
N LEU A 86 5.80 10.89 10.68
CA LEU A 86 5.39 11.40 9.37
C LEU A 86 4.13 12.27 9.41
N LEU A 87 3.25 12.11 10.42
CA LEU A 87 2.11 13.02 10.63
C LEU A 87 2.54 14.48 10.90
N LYS A 88 3.81 14.72 11.23
CA LYS A 88 4.39 16.06 11.42
C LYS A 88 5.30 16.48 10.26
N ASN A 89 5.49 15.64 9.26
CA ASN A 89 6.34 15.90 8.11
C ASN A 89 5.53 16.57 6.97
N ASN A 90 5.57 17.88 6.91
CA ASN A 90 4.82 18.63 5.91
C ASN A 90 5.27 18.32 4.46
N ASN A 91 6.53 17.94 4.22
CA ASN A 91 6.99 17.58 2.88
C ASN A 91 6.23 16.35 2.35
N ILE A 92 6.13 15.30 3.18
CA ILE A 92 5.40 14.08 2.81
C ILE A 92 3.90 14.36 2.68
N LEU A 93 3.31 15.11 3.61
CA LEU A 93 1.88 15.41 3.57
C LEU A 93 1.51 16.25 2.34
N ASN A 94 2.30 17.26 2.01
CA ASN A 94 2.11 18.08 0.83
C ASN A 94 2.35 17.27 -0.46
N TRP A 95 3.36 16.38 -0.45
CA TRP A 95 3.61 15.50 -1.58
C TRP A 95 2.43 14.56 -1.83
N LEU A 96 1.85 13.95 -0.78
CA LEU A 96 0.65 13.11 -0.90
C LEU A 96 -0.53 13.91 -1.45
N ALA A 97 -0.78 15.10 -0.93
CA ALA A 97 -1.87 15.96 -1.40
C ALA A 97 -1.70 16.40 -2.86
N ALA A 98 -0.46 16.69 -3.28
CA ALA A 98 -0.14 17.06 -4.66
C ALA A 98 -0.24 15.89 -5.65
N ASN A 99 -0.09 14.64 -5.15
CA ASN A 99 -0.16 13.42 -5.98
C ASN A 99 -1.47 12.64 -5.82
N LYS A 100 -2.54 13.32 -5.39
CA LYS A 100 -3.87 12.72 -5.18
C LYS A 100 -4.50 12.08 -6.43
N ASP A 101 -4.03 12.45 -7.60
CA ASP A 101 -4.54 12.00 -8.91
C ASP A 101 -3.77 10.78 -9.47
N ILE A 102 -2.87 10.16 -8.70
CA ILE A 102 -2.32 8.83 -9.02
C ILE A 102 -3.50 7.86 -9.17
N ASN A 103 -3.51 7.08 -10.26
CA ASN A 103 -4.65 6.24 -10.64
C ASN A 103 -5.16 5.35 -9.51
N ILE A 104 -4.24 4.78 -8.72
CA ILE A 104 -4.59 3.98 -7.54
C ILE A 104 -3.71 4.41 -6.37
N ILE A 105 -4.35 4.87 -5.30
CA ILE A 105 -3.69 5.11 -4.02
C ILE A 105 -4.27 4.13 -3.00
N ALA A 106 -3.38 3.40 -2.34
CA ALA A 106 -3.75 2.41 -1.35
C ALA A 106 -2.92 2.56 -0.07
N SER A 107 -3.53 2.34 1.06
CA SER A 107 -2.85 2.35 2.35
C SER A 107 -3.07 1.05 3.13
N VAL A 108 -2.06 0.63 3.86
CA VAL A 108 -2.15 -0.52 4.76
C VAL A 108 -2.01 -0.02 6.20
N CYS A 109 -2.83 -0.59 7.11
CA CYS A 109 -2.69 -0.34 8.54
C CYS A 109 -2.78 1.17 8.86
N THR A 110 -1.80 1.68 9.57
CA THR A 110 -1.71 3.11 9.95
C THR A 110 -1.26 4.04 8.83
N GLY A 111 -0.98 3.52 7.62
CA GLY A 111 -0.77 4.34 6.43
C GLY A 111 -1.96 5.24 6.10
N SER A 112 -3.18 4.79 6.42
CA SER A 112 -4.40 5.58 6.27
C SER A 112 -4.39 6.90 7.08
N LEU A 113 -3.63 6.97 8.16
CA LEU A 113 -3.47 8.20 8.95
C LEU A 113 -2.76 9.30 8.14
N LEU A 114 -1.81 8.92 7.28
CA LEU A 114 -1.12 9.87 6.40
C LEU A 114 -2.07 10.40 5.34
N LEU A 115 -2.90 9.52 4.74
CA LEU A 115 -3.95 9.93 3.80
C LEU A 115 -4.96 10.87 4.47
N ALA A 116 -5.39 10.55 5.69
CA ALA A 116 -6.32 11.38 6.46
C ALA A 116 -5.72 12.76 6.76
N LYS A 117 -4.47 12.81 7.22
CA LYS A 117 -3.77 14.06 7.56
C LYS A 117 -3.51 14.93 6.33
N ALA A 118 -3.29 14.30 5.15
CA ALA A 118 -3.16 14.99 3.87
C ALA A 118 -4.52 15.42 3.27
N GLY A 119 -5.65 15.19 3.98
CA GLY A 119 -7.00 15.60 3.54
C GLY A 119 -7.69 14.67 2.55
N LEU A 120 -7.04 13.56 2.14
CA LEU A 120 -7.55 12.68 1.10
C LEU A 120 -8.76 11.84 1.53
N LEU A 121 -8.94 11.60 2.83
CA LEU A 121 -10.05 10.78 3.33
C LEU A 121 -11.29 11.57 3.77
N SER A 122 -11.29 12.88 3.59
CA SER A 122 -12.46 13.73 3.95
C SER A 122 -13.70 13.29 3.17
N ASN A 123 -14.81 13.05 3.90
CA ASN A 123 -16.09 12.57 3.36
C ASN A 123 -15.98 11.22 2.60
N LYS A 124 -15.01 10.38 2.92
CA LYS A 124 -14.80 9.06 2.34
C LYS A 124 -15.06 7.96 3.36
N LYS A 125 -15.32 6.74 2.85
CA LYS A 125 -15.29 5.51 3.65
C LYS A 125 -13.85 5.02 3.73
N ALA A 126 -13.41 4.62 4.92
CA ALA A 126 -12.06 4.10 5.12
C ALA A 126 -12.00 3.08 6.26
N THR A 127 -10.94 2.29 6.28
CA THR A 127 -10.55 1.49 7.44
C THR A 127 -9.07 1.74 7.77
N SER A 128 -8.62 1.15 8.85
CA SER A 128 -7.24 1.24 9.35
C SER A 128 -6.95 0.07 10.28
N HIS A 129 -5.75 0.02 10.83
CA HIS A 129 -5.48 -0.82 11.99
C HIS A 129 -6.44 -0.49 13.13
N TRP A 130 -6.97 -1.51 13.82
CA TRP A 130 -7.97 -1.34 14.89
C TRP A 130 -7.54 -0.34 15.98
N GLY A 131 -6.25 -0.35 16.37
CA GLY A 131 -5.70 0.59 17.34
C GLY A 131 -5.57 2.04 16.86
N ALA A 132 -5.86 2.31 15.60
CA ALA A 132 -5.72 3.64 15.00
C ALA A 132 -7.05 4.36 14.74
N PHE A 133 -8.21 3.71 14.92
CA PHE A 133 -9.51 4.30 14.59
C PHE A 133 -9.79 5.64 15.29
N LYS A 134 -9.45 5.74 16.58
CA LYS A 134 -9.62 6.99 17.33
C LYS A 134 -8.79 8.14 16.74
N LEU A 135 -7.54 7.84 16.38
CA LEU A 135 -6.65 8.83 15.76
C LEU A 135 -7.11 9.18 14.34
N LEU A 136 -7.52 8.19 13.55
CA LEU A 136 -8.08 8.41 12.22
C LEU A 136 -9.28 9.35 12.27
N LYS A 137 -10.22 9.12 13.21
CA LYS A 137 -11.39 9.98 13.41
C LYS A 137 -11.02 11.40 13.82
N LYS A 138 -9.98 11.56 14.65
CA LYS A 138 -9.46 12.88 15.05
C LYS A 138 -8.82 13.62 13.86
N LEU A 139 -8.08 12.92 13.00
CA LEU A 139 -7.39 13.52 11.84
C LEU A 139 -8.35 13.87 10.70
N SER A 140 -9.41 13.10 10.52
CA SER A 140 -10.41 13.31 9.48
C SER A 140 -11.81 13.04 10.04
N PRO A 141 -12.43 14.03 10.71
CA PRO A 141 -13.73 13.87 11.40
C PRO A 141 -14.88 13.48 10.47
N SER A 142 -14.83 13.87 9.20
CA SER A 142 -15.84 13.55 8.19
C SER A 142 -15.68 12.14 7.58
N THR A 143 -14.59 11.44 7.86
CA THR A 143 -14.37 10.06 7.37
C THR A 143 -15.34 9.10 8.05
N GLN A 144 -16.03 8.27 7.26
CA GLN A 144 -16.81 7.14 7.75
C GLN A 144 -15.88 5.94 7.94
N ILE A 145 -15.58 5.59 9.19
CA ILE A 145 -14.67 4.49 9.51
C ILE A 145 -15.46 3.18 9.55
N LEU A 146 -15.05 2.20 8.72
CA LEU A 146 -15.62 0.86 8.66
C LEU A 146 -14.70 -0.12 9.40
N THR A 147 -15.06 -0.48 10.62
CA THR A 147 -14.20 -1.24 11.55
C THR A 147 -14.14 -2.74 11.26
N ASN A 148 -15.14 -3.30 10.57
CA ASN A 148 -15.30 -4.76 10.36
C ASN A 148 -14.91 -5.18 8.94
N LYS A 149 -14.07 -4.39 8.25
CA LYS A 149 -13.64 -4.68 6.88
C LYS A 149 -12.15 -4.95 6.84
N LYS A 150 -11.74 -5.98 6.11
CA LYS A 150 -10.32 -6.21 5.80
C LYS A 150 -9.74 -5.05 4.99
N PHE A 151 -10.50 -4.56 4.01
CA PHE A 151 -10.19 -3.34 3.27
C PHE A 151 -11.47 -2.63 2.81
N VAL A 152 -11.33 -1.38 2.45
CA VAL A 152 -12.39 -0.50 1.91
C VAL A 152 -11.86 0.18 0.66
N TYR A 153 -12.70 0.30 -0.35
CA TYR A 153 -12.47 1.13 -1.52
C TYR A 153 -13.56 2.21 -1.59
N ASP A 154 -13.14 3.46 -1.54
CA ASP A 154 -13.95 4.65 -1.79
C ASP A 154 -13.04 5.75 -2.29
N MET A 155 -12.84 5.82 -3.61
CA MET A 155 -11.82 6.60 -4.30
C MET A 155 -10.38 6.11 -4.01
N TYR A 156 -10.04 5.87 -2.76
CA TYR A 156 -8.78 5.31 -2.31
C TYR A 156 -8.99 3.96 -1.64
N TYR A 157 -8.00 3.10 -1.73
CA TYR A 157 -7.99 1.85 -0.97
C TYR A 157 -7.43 2.09 0.42
N THR A 158 -8.09 1.56 1.43
CA THR A 158 -7.54 1.50 2.78
C THR A 158 -7.74 0.11 3.34
N SER A 159 -6.71 -0.52 3.88
CA SER A 159 -6.83 -1.82 4.53
C SER A 159 -6.59 -1.76 6.03
N ALA A 160 -7.13 -2.72 6.72
CA ALA A 160 -6.84 -3.00 8.13
C ALA A 160 -5.36 -3.36 8.31
N GLY A 161 -4.97 -3.82 9.51
CA GLY A 161 -3.56 -4.07 9.82
C GLY A 161 -2.96 -5.26 9.08
N VAL A 162 -1.69 -5.15 8.90
CA VAL A 162 -0.68 -6.15 8.58
C VAL A 162 -1.05 -7.06 7.39
N SER A 163 -1.64 -8.24 7.63
CA SER A 163 -1.96 -9.21 6.57
C SER A 163 -3.10 -8.77 5.62
N ALA A 164 -3.94 -7.83 6.05
CA ALA A 164 -5.04 -7.33 5.22
C ALA A 164 -4.56 -6.59 3.96
N GLY A 165 -3.31 -6.09 3.95
CA GLY A 165 -2.67 -5.52 2.79
C GLY A 165 -2.55 -6.51 1.62
N ILE A 166 -2.38 -7.80 1.90
CA ILE A 166 -2.34 -8.88 0.89
C ILE A 166 -3.71 -9.01 0.23
N ASN A 167 -4.80 -9.10 1.02
CA ASN A 167 -6.16 -9.18 0.47
C ASN A 167 -6.49 -7.97 -0.41
N MET A 168 -6.14 -6.76 0.04
CA MET A 168 -6.34 -5.53 -0.71
C MET A 168 -5.56 -5.57 -2.04
N SER A 169 -4.31 -5.95 -2.02
CA SER A 169 -3.46 -6.02 -3.22
C SER A 169 -3.97 -7.04 -4.23
N LEU A 170 -4.41 -8.23 -3.79
CA LEU A 170 -5.05 -9.23 -4.64
C LEU A 170 -6.36 -8.69 -5.26
N ASN A 171 -7.16 -7.95 -4.49
CA ASN A 171 -8.36 -7.31 -5.04
C ASN A 171 -8.03 -6.22 -6.08
N ILE A 172 -6.95 -5.47 -5.89
CA ILE A 172 -6.47 -4.51 -6.90
C ILE A 172 -6.07 -5.25 -8.18
N ILE A 173 -5.34 -6.37 -8.09
CA ILE A 173 -5.02 -7.22 -9.24
C ILE A 173 -6.29 -7.73 -9.91
N GLU A 174 -7.27 -8.20 -9.13
CA GLU A 174 -8.55 -8.68 -9.67
C GLU A 174 -9.25 -7.60 -10.49
N LYS A 175 -9.28 -6.38 -10.01
CA LYS A 175 -9.90 -5.24 -10.72
C LYS A 175 -9.14 -4.81 -11.97
N LEU A 176 -7.82 -4.85 -11.95
CA LEU A 176 -6.98 -4.41 -13.07
C LEU A 176 -6.83 -5.50 -14.14
N LEU A 177 -6.68 -6.76 -13.75
CA LEU A 177 -6.23 -7.85 -14.62
C LEU A 177 -7.20 -9.05 -14.64
N GLY A 178 -8.24 -9.00 -13.82
CA GLY A 178 -9.27 -10.04 -13.74
C GLY A 178 -9.02 -11.10 -12.67
N LYS A 179 -10.12 -11.75 -12.28
CA LYS A 179 -10.19 -12.71 -11.16
C LYS A 179 -9.19 -13.86 -11.29
N LYS A 180 -9.03 -14.41 -12.51
CA LYS A 180 -8.14 -15.55 -12.73
C LYS A 180 -6.68 -15.23 -12.41
N ILE A 181 -6.21 -14.02 -12.74
CA ILE A 181 -4.84 -13.60 -12.44
C ILE A 181 -4.67 -13.40 -10.94
N ALA A 182 -5.63 -12.78 -10.25
CA ALA A 182 -5.59 -12.65 -8.79
C ALA A 182 -5.55 -14.02 -8.09
N GLN A 183 -6.39 -14.97 -8.50
CA GLN A 183 -6.40 -16.33 -7.95
C GLN A 183 -5.09 -17.08 -8.22
N ASN A 184 -4.53 -16.96 -9.43
CA ASN A 184 -3.25 -17.58 -9.75
C ASN A 184 -2.11 -16.97 -8.93
N THR A 185 -2.13 -15.65 -8.71
CA THR A 185 -1.15 -14.96 -7.85
C THR A 185 -1.28 -15.44 -6.42
N ALA A 186 -2.49 -15.50 -5.87
CA ALA A 186 -2.75 -16.01 -4.52
C ALA A 186 -2.26 -17.46 -4.37
N LYS A 187 -2.56 -18.34 -5.34
CA LYS A 187 -2.07 -19.73 -5.37
C LYS A 187 -0.54 -19.80 -5.41
N TYR A 188 0.10 -18.92 -6.18
CA TYR A 188 1.57 -18.89 -6.27
C TYR A 188 2.25 -18.55 -4.95
N ILE A 189 1.68 -17.59 -4.20
CA ILE A 189 2.19 -17.20 -2.89
C ILE A 189 1.61 -18.03 -1.73
N GLU A 190 0.94 -19.14 -2.03
CA GLU A 190 0.29 -20.06 -1.04
C GLU A 190 -0.66 -19.31 -0.07
N TYR A 191 -1.40 -18.31 -0.59
CA TYR A 191 -2.31 -17.48 0.20
C TYR A 191 -3.77 -17.85 -0.07
N ASP A 192 -4.53 -18.07 0.99
CA ASP A 192 -5.98 -18.35 0.92
C ASP A 192 -6.77 -17.04 0.65
N TYR A 193 -7.25 -16.93 -0.60
CA TYR A 193 -7.90 -15.72 -1.12
C TYR A 193 -9.33 -15.97 -1.59
#